data_9efbe97a6475cdc1eb89428c6a81a66f
#
_entry.id   9efbe97a6475cdc1eb89428c6a81a66f
#
_cell.length_a   1.000
_cell.length_b   1.000
_cell.length_c   1.000
_cell.angle_alpha   90.00
_cell.angle_beta   90.00
_cell.angle_gamma   90.00
#
_symmetry.space_group_name_H-M   'P 1'
#
loop_
_entity.id
_entity.type
_entity.pdbx_description
1 polymer ?
#
loop_
_entity_poly.entity_id
_entity_poly.type
_entity_poly.pdbx_seq_one_letter_code
_entity_poly.pdbx_strand_id
1 'polypeptide(L)'
;MLNIRFIIKMLGMMFILETLFMLAATAVAFLYEGNDFYPLLQSSGIMFGTGVLFMLIGLRANEHTAGRREGMLTVTLTWALFSLLGMLPFYLGGYIDNVTDAYFETMSGFTTTGSTILTDIEALPHGILFWRSLTQWQGGIGMIVFTVALMPIIGGGATQMFNAETPGITHERFRPRVTQVAKRLWGVYLFLTIILIGLLWAGPMDLYDAVNHALTCISTGGYSTKNASIAYWDSAYIEYTITIFMFIGATNITLIYFFFNGRPKKLFADEETRWFFWFVLIITAISTVWIMYKGIVDDFGTAFRQTVFQVVTLVSTCGFATVDYIPWGPFFWLLALVLMVVCGCAGSTCGGLKMGRFVILTKNLFNEFKKQTHPHAIIPVRMNGHAVSGDIVHRVLAFAFAYIALIFVSCMVLMIDGVGFEETIGATISSISNVGPGLGSLGPVGNYADVPVVSKWFLSFLMMVGRLEIFTVLTILLQGFWKQ
;
A
#
# COMPACT_ATOMS: atom_id res chain seq x y z
N MET A 1 24.45 21.27 -5.59
CA MET A 1 24.03 21.31 -4.16
C MET A 1 22.53 21.04 -4.06
N LEU A 2 22.08 20.25 -3.06
CA LEU A 2 20.67 20.01 -2.81
C LEU A 2 19.93 21.31 -2.43
N ASN A 3 18.76 21.52 -3.03
CA ASN A 3 17.91 22.66 -2.70
C ASN A 3 17.02 22.36 -1.48
N ILE A 4 17.62 22.43 -0.28
CA ILE A 4 16.94 22.11 0.99
C ILE A 4 15.75 23.04 1.23
N ARG A 5 15.82 24.32 0.83
CA ARG A 5 14.68 25.26 0.98
C ARG A 5 13.48 24.84 0.17
N PHE A 6 13.69 24.29 -1.02
CA PHE A 6 12.61 23.72 -1.84
C PHE A 6 11.95 22.52 -1.14
N ILE A 7 12.76 21.60 -0.60
CA ILE A 7 12.26 20.43 0.13
C ILE A 7 11.40 20.86 1.31
N ILE A 8 11.88 21.78 2.15
CA ILE A 8 11.14 22.29 3.31
C ILE A 8 9.83 22.97 2.88
N LYS A 9 9.85 23.77 1.81
CA LYS A 9 8.64 24.40 1.27
C LYS A 9 7.60 23.37 0.86
N MET A 10 8.02 22.32 0.15
CA MET A 10 7.13 21.24 -0.29
C MET A 10 6.52 20.49 0.88
N LEU A 11 7.34 20.13 1.90
CA LEU A 11 6.87 19.49 3.13
C LEU A 11 5.85 20.38 3.87
N GLY A 12 6.13 21.69 3.98
CA GLY A 12 5.20 22.62 4.62
C GLY A 12 3.84 22.67 3.95
N MET A 13 3.81 22.69 2.62
CA MET A 13 2.59 22.65 1.84
C MET A 13 1.80 21.35 2.07
N MET A 14 2.50 20.22 2.13
CA MET A 14 1.91 18.91 2.37
C MET A 14 1.31 18.82 3.76
N PHE A 15 1.96 19.36 4.81
CA PHE A 15 1.41 19.39 6.15
C PHE A 15 0.13 20.24 6.27
N ILE A 16 0.09 21.39 5.58
CA ILE A 16 -1.14 22.20 5.53
C ILE A 16 -2.28 21.42 4.89
N LEU A 17 -1.99 20.68 3.83
CA LEU A 17 -2.98 19.82 3.18
C LEU A 17 -3.45 18.70 4.10
N GLU A 18 -2.51 18.02 4.77
CA GLU A 18 -2.79 16.94 5.69
C GLU A 18 -3.65 17.39 6.87
N THR A 19 -3.45 18.63 7.31
CA THR A 19 -4.30 19.26 8.33
C THR A 19 -5.79 19.24 7.95
N LEU A 20 -6.13 19.40 6.66
CA LEU A 20 -7.52 19.37 6.22
C LEU A 20 -8.17 17.98 6.43
N PHE A 21 -7.41 16.92 6.23
CA PHE A 21 -7.90 15.57 6.48
C PHE A 21 -8.03 15.26 7.97
N MET A 22 -7.07 15.72 8.77
CA MET A 22 -7.17 15.59 10.23
C MET A 22 -8.31 16.39 10.80
N LEU A 23 -8.62 17.58 10.24
CA LEU A 23 -9.81 18.36 10.59
C LEU A 23 -11.12 17.62 10.17
N ALA A 24 -11.12 16.86 9.09
CA ALA A 24 -12.27 16.02 8.75
C ALA A 24 -12.50 14.93 9.82
N ALA A 25 -11.44 14.31 10.34
CA ALA A 25 -11.53 13.38 11.46
C ALA A 25 -12.00 14.09 12.76
N THR A 26 -11.54 15.31 13.00
CA THR A 26 -12.01 16.15 14.11
C THR A 26 -13.51 16.45 13.99
N ALA A 27 -14.01 16.68 12.77
CA ALA A 27 -15.44 16.88 12.54
C ALA A 27 -16.25 15.61 12.83
N VAL A 28 -15.75 14.43 12.48
CA VAL A 28 -16.38 13.15 12.86
C VAL A 28 -16.39 12.98 14.37
N ALA A 29 -15.28 13.26 15.08
CA ALA A 29 -15.22 13.23 16.54
C ALA A 29 -16.27 14.17 17.18
N PHE A 30 -16.46 15.34 16.61
CA PHE A 30 -17.49 16.28 17.05
C PHE A 30 -18.91 15.76 16.84
N LEU A 31 -19.20 15.13 15.69
CA LEU A 31 -20.52 14.59 15.37
C LEU A 31 -20.93 13.41 16.26
N TYR A 32 -19.96 12.61 16.69
CA TYR A 32 -20.18 11.46 17.57
C TYR A 32 -19.96 11.78 19.06
N GLU A 33 -19.76 13.08 19.40
CA GLU A 33 -19.53 13.55 20.77
C GLU A 33 -18.41 12.78 21.49
N GLY A 34 -17.36 12.41 20.74
CA GLY A 34 -16.24 11.60 21.21
C GLY A 34 -15.28 12.41 22.09
N ASN A 35 -14.62 11.73 23.02
CA ASN A 35 -13.54 12.30 23.86
C ASN A 35 -12.25 12.57 23.06
N ASP A 36 -12.20 12.16 21.81
CA ASP A 36 -11.08 12.32 20.85
C ASP A 36 -11.09 13.67 20.11
N PHE A 37 -12.11 14.50 20.31
CA PHE A 37 -12.21 15.82 19.67
C PHE A 37 -11.00 16.72 19.99
N TYR A 38 -10.65 16.86 21.27
CA TYR A 38 -9.53 17.72 21.68
C TYR A 38 -8.15 17.20 21.21
N PRO A 39 -7.80 15.92 21.36
CA PRO A 39 -6.58 15.35 20.81
C PRO A 39 -6.42 15.56 19.29
N LEU A 40 -7.49 15.35 18.52
CA LEU A 40 -7.48 15.57 17.07
C LEU A 40 -7.32 17.05 16.71
N LEU A 41 -8.02 17.95 17.43
CA LEU A 41 -7.91 19.41 17.21
C LEU A 41 -6.52 19.93 17.55
N GLN A 42 -5.92 19.49 18.66
CA GLN A 42 -4.56 19.86 19.06
C GLN A 42 -3.54 19.36 18.04
N SER A 43 -3.65 18.12 17.61
CA SER A 43 -2.79 17.52 16.58
C SER A 43 -2.90 18.27 15.25
N SER A 44 -4.12 18.65 14.84
CA SER A 44 -4.35 19.48 13.66
C SER A 44 -3.67 20.85 13.78
N GLY A 45 -3.72 21.47 14.94
CA GLY A 45 -3.05 22.74 15.22
C GLY A 45 -1.52 22.63 15.15
N ILE A 46 -0.94 21.58 15.71
CA ILE A 46 0.50 21.31 15.65
C ILE A 46 0.94 21.08 14.21
N MET A 47 0.20 20.26 13.45
CA MET A 47 0.49 19.95 12.05
C MET A 47 0.38 21.21 11.19
N PHE A 48 -0.65 22.01 11.35
CA PHE A 48 -0.81 23.30 10.66
C PHE A 48 0.33 24.27 10.97
N GLY A 49 0.63 24.46 12.28
CA GLY A 49 1.73 25.32 12.72
C GLY A 49 3.09 24.91 12.14
N THR A 50 3.38 23.60 12.14
CA THR A 50 4.59 23.04 11.50
C THR A 50 4.59 23.30 9.99
N GLY A 51 3.44 23.13 9.33
CA GLY A 51 3.28 23.41 7.90
C GLY A 51 3.55 24.87 7.56
N VAL A 52 2.98 25.81 8.31
CA VAL A 52 3.20 27.25 8.16
C VAL A 52 4.67 27.61 8.41
N LEU A 53 5.27 27.07 9.48
CA LEU A 53 6.69 27.31 9.77
C LEU A 53 7.60 26.86 8.61
N PHE A 54 7.36 25.67 8.07
CA PHE A 54 8.12 25.14 6.93
C PHE A 54 7.91 25.96 5.66
N MET A 55 6.69 26.44 5.42
CA MET A 55 6.39 27.36 4.32
C MET A 55 7.18 28.68 4.46
N LEU A 56 7.20 29.27 5.65
CA LEU A 56 7.93 30.51 5.93
C LEU A 56 9.45 30.34 5.71
N ILE A 57 10.04 29.24 6.20
CA ILE A 57 11.46 28.91 5.97
C ILE A 57 11.75 28.74 4.46
N GLY A 58 10.81 28.13 3.74
CA GLY A 58 10.92 27.81 2.32
C GLY A 58 10.55 28.97 1.36
N LEU A 59 10.10 30.14 1.81
CA LEU A 59 9.60 31.23 0.98
C LEU A 59 10.56 31.67 -0.14
N ARG A 60 11.88 31.64 0.14
CA ARG A 60 12.93 32.03 -0.81
C ARG A 60 13.50 30.86 -1.62
N ALA A 61 12.77 29.75 -1.72
CA ALA A 61 13.21 28.59 -2.49
C ALA A 61 13.17 28.89 -4.00
N ASN A 62 14.23 28.51 -4.71
CA ASN A 62 14.26 28.59 -6.17
C ASN A 62 13.70 27.26 -6.74
N GLU A 63 12.49 27.29 -7.29
CA GLU A 63 11.78 26.10 -7.78
C GLU A 63 12.37 25.53 -9.08
N HIS A 64 13.08 26.36 -9.86
CA HIS A 64 13.65 25.93 -11.14
C HIS A 64 14.89 25.05 -11.02
N THR A 65 15.51 24.99 -9.83
CA THR A 65 16.72 24.18 -9.58
C THR A 65 16.42 22.81 -8.97
N ALA A 66 15.15 22.49 -8.73
CA ALA A 66 14.77 21.22 -8.16
C ALA A 66 14.94 20.07 -9.18
N GLY A 67 15.68 19.03 -8.77
CA GLY A 67 16.00 17.86 -9.58
C GLY A 67 15.38 16.57 -9.04
N ARG A 68 15.81 15.43 -9.62
CA ARG A 68 15.36 14.09 -9.20
C ARG A 68 15.72 13.77 -7.74
N ARG A 69 16.84 14.29 -7.24
CA ARG A 69 17.29 14.06 -5.86
C ARG A 69 16.40 14.74 -4.84
N GLU A 70 16.05 16.01 -5.08
CA GLU A 70 15.10 16.75 -4.26
C GLU A 70 13.76 16.04 -4.23
N GLY A 71 13.28 15.52 -5.36
CA GLY A 71 12.05 14.71 -5.43
C GLY A 71 12.11 13.47 -4.56
N MET A 72 13.16 12.63 -4.69
CA MET A 72 13.31 11.41 -3.90
C MET A 72 13.37 11.70 -2.40
N LEU A 73 14.16 12.72 -2.00
CA LEU A 73 14.30 13.10 -0.60
C LEU A 73 13.01 13.68 -0.02
N THR A 74 12.32 14.55 -0.79
CA THR A 74 11.03 15.12 -0.37
C THR A 74 10.01 14.02 -0.13
N VAL A 75 9.87 13.06 -1.05
CA VAL A 75 8.93 11.94 -0.92
C VAL A 75 9.24 11.12 0.32
N THR A 76 10.47 10.68 0.50
CA THR A 76 10.86 9.85 1.64
C THR A 76 10.64 10.58 2.97
N LEU A 77 11.02 11.86 3.04
CA LEU A 77 10.78 12.67 4.25
C LEU A 77 9.28 12.91 4.49
N THR A 78 8.47 13.07 3.44
CA THR A 78 7.02 13.21 3.59
C THR A 78 6.43 12.01 4.31
N TRP A 79 6.72 10.79 3.88
CA TRP A 79 6.20 9.58 4.52
C TRP A 79 6.64 9.44 5.98
N ALA A 80 7.93 9.66 6.25
CA ALA A 80 8.46 9.58 7.61
C ALA A 80 7.84 10.65 8.55
N LEU A 81 7.75 11.89 8.08
CA LEU A 81 7.25 13.01 8.89
C LEU A 81 5.71 13.01 9.00
N PHE A 82 4.99 12.54 7.98
CA PHE A 82 3.54 12.34 8.07
C PHE A 82 3.18 11.30 9.11
N SER A 83 3.92 10.19 9.16
CA SER A 83 3.72 9.18 10.19
C SER A 83 4.07 9.74 11.58
N LEU A 84 5.09 10.59 11.68
CA LEU A 84 5.48 11.23 12.93
C LEU A 84 4.45 12.24 13.44
N LEU A 85 3.89 13.07 12.57
CA LEU A 85 2.86 14.05 12.96
C LEU A 85 1.47 13.40 13.03
N GLY A 86 1.19 12.43 12.15
CA GLY A 86 -0.07 11.70 12.12
C GLY A 86 -0.30 10.79 13.31
N MET A 87 0.75 10.42 14.07
CA MET A 87 0.61 9.64 15.30
C MET A 87 0.09 10.50 16.50
N LEU A 88 0.18 11.82 16.40
CA LEU A 88 -0.14 12.72 17.51
C LEU A 88 -1.56 12.50 18.07
N PRO A 89 -2.64 12.30 17.29
CA PRO A 89 -3.96 12.02 17.84
C PRO A 89 -4.00 10.78 18.73
N PHE A 90 -3.27 9.72 18.36
CA PHE A 90 -3.22 8.49 19.14
C PHE A 90 -2.45 8.69 20.45
N TYR A 91 -1.31 9.39 20.38
CA TYR A 91 -0.43 9.61 21.52
C TYR A 91 -1.00 10.66 22.49
N LEU A 92 -1.45 11.83 22.00
CA LEU A 92 -2.01 12.89 22.83
C LEU A 92 -3.37 12.51 23.45
N GLY A 93 -4.13 11.64 22.77
CA GLY A 93 -5.38 11.10 23.29
C GLY A 93 -5.22 9.98 24.31
N GLY A 94 -3.98 9.49 24.54
CA GLY A 94 -3.73 8.37 25.44
C GLY A 94 -4.30 7.04 24.94
N TYR A 95 -4.53 6.90 23.62
CA TYR A 95 -5.01 5.66 23.00
C TYR A 95 -3.86 4.69 22.73
N ILE A 96 -2.65 5.22 22.57
CA ILE A 96 -1.41 4.47 22.45
C ILE A 96 -0.36 5.21 23.30
N ASP A 97 0.09 4.57 24.37
CA ASP A 97 0.98 5.20 25.36
C ASP A 97 2.45 5.32 24.89
N ASN A 98 2.84 4.48 23.93
CA ASN A 98 4.23 4.40 23.47
C ASN A 98 4.39 5.08 22.11
N VAL A 99 5.37 5.98 22.00
CA VAL A 99 5.75 6.67 20.75
C VAL A 99 6.09 5.69 19.63
N THR A 100 6.79 4.59 19.94
CA THR A 100 7.15 3.54 18.95
C THR A 100 5.90 2.91 18.36
N ASP A 101 4.93 2.58 19.21
CA ASP A 101 3.69 1.93 18.82
C ASP A 101 2.79 2.88 18.03
N ALA A 102 2.66 4.14 18.48
CA ALA A 102 1.91 5.15 17.76
C ALA A 102 2.50 5.46 16.38
N TYR A 103 3.84 5.50 16.27
CA TYR A 103 4.53 5.68 15.00
C TYR A 103 4.34 4.48 14.07
N PHE A 104 4.45 3.25 14.60
CA PHE A 104 4.24 2.01 13.85
C PHE A 104 2.83 1.95 13.26
N GLU A 105 1.79 2.20 14.08
CA GLU A 105 0.39 2.22 13.65
C GLU A 105 0.18 3.23 12.52
N THR A 106 0.72 4.44 12.68
CA THR A 106 0.53 5.51 11.69
C THR A 106 1.35 5.28 10.42
N MET A 107 2.58 4.74 10.53
CA MET A 107 3.38 4.34 9.37
C MET A 107 2.69 3.23 8.60
N SER A 108 2.15 2.23 9.30
CA SER A 108 1.34 1.17 8.70
C SER A 108 0.09 1.73 8.01
N GLY A 109 -0.54 2.74 8.59
CA GLY A 109 -1.67 3.45 7.99
C GLY A 109 -1.28 4.12 6.67
N PHE A 110 -0.35 5.06 6.70
CA PHE A 110 0.05 5.81 5.49
C PHE A 110 0.66 4.92 4.41
N THR A 111 1.45 3.91 4.77
CA THR A 111 2.01 2.96 3.79
C THR A 111 1.00 1.93 3.30
N THR A 112 -0.27 2.00 3.76
CA THR A 112 -1.33 1.05 3.44
C THR A 112 -0.95 -0.40 3.74
N THR A 113 -0.13 -0.62 4.78
CA THR A 113 0.32 -1.95 5.16
C THR A 113 -0.79 -2.70 5.90
N GLY A 114 -1.47 -2.05 6.86
CA GLY A 114 -2.56 -2.68 7.62
C GLY A 114 -2.12 -3.48 8.85
N SER A 115 -0.82 -3.58 9.16
CA SER A 115 -0.33 -4.14 10.42
C SER A 115 -0.75 -3.24 11.58
N THR A 116 -1.28 -3.80 12.66
CA THR A 116 -1.76 -3.02 13.82
C THR A 116 -1.12 -3.50 15.11
N ILE A 117 -0.88 -2.56 16.02
CA ILE A 117 -0.49 -2.84 17.41
C ILE A 117 -1.71 -2.82 18.35
N LEU A 118 -2.88 -2.44 17.85
CA LEU A 118 -4.09 -2.34 18.65
C LEU A 118 -4.61 -3.72 18.98
N THR A 119 -4.87 -3.96 20.26
CA THR A 119 -5.46 -5.21 20.77
C THR A 119 -6.97 -5.17 20.83
N ASP A 120 -7.55 -3.97 21.04
CA ASP A 120 -8.98 -3.72 21.02
C ASP A 120 -9.29 -2.47 20.19
N ILE A 121 -9.72 -2.68 18.95
CA ILE A 121 -10.05 -1.63 18.00
C ILE A 121 -11.40 -0.99 18.35
N GLU A 122 -12.34 -1.80 18.83
CA GLU A 122 -13.72 -1.36 19.11
C GLU A 122 -13.82 -0.46 20.33
N ALA A 123 -12.82 -0.45 21.21
CA ALA A 123 -12.72 0.49 22.33
C ALA A 123 -12.32 1.91 21.90
N LEU A 124 -11.81 2.10 20.68
CA LEU A 124 -11.39 3.41 20.20
C LEU A 124 -12.58 4.28 19.75
N PRO A 125 -12.52 5.60 19.98
CA PRO A 125 -13.58 6.52 19.56
C PRO A 125 -13.62 6.70 18.04
N HIS A 126 -14.77 7.11 17.54
CA HIS A 126 -15.07 7.18 16.10
C HIS A 126 -14.15 8.11 15.31
N GLY A 127 -13.75 9.25 15.85
CA GLY A 127 -12.84 10.16 15.14
C GLY A 127 -11.45 9.57 14.93
N ILE A 128 -10.93 8.85 15.93
CA ILE A 128 -9.63 8.14 15.85
C ILE A 128 -9.68 6.99 14.83
N LEU A 129 -10.75 6.19 14.83
CA LEU A 129 -10.93 5.12 13.84
C LEU A 129 -11.08 5.68 12.42
N PHE A 130 -11.80 6.80 12.28
CA PHE A 130 -11.91 7.47 10.99
C PHE A 130 -10.57 8.06 10.52
N TRP A 131 -9.79 8.67 11.43
CA TRP A 131 -8.43 9.11 11.14
C TRP A 131 -7.55 7.97 10.65
N ARG A 132 -7.61 6.83 11.34
CA ARG A 132 -6.90 5.59 10.98
C ARG A 132 -7.24 5.13 9.55
N SER A 133 -8.52 5.16 9.17
CA SER A 133 -8.98 4.82 7.81
C SER A 133 -8.57 5.85 6.77
N LEU A 134 -8.57 7.14 7.13
CA LEU A 134 -8.13 8.24 6.26
C LEU A 134 -6.64 8.16 5.95
N THR A 135 -5.78 7.78 6.91
CA THR A 135 -4.35 7.62 6.63
C THR A 135 -4.11 6.59 5.53
N GLN A 136 -4.85 5.46 5.54
CA GLN A 136 -4.76 4.47 4.47
C GLN A 136 -5.30 4.99 3.13
N TRP A 137 -6.45 5.67 3.16
CA TRP A 137 -7.05 6.18 1.93
C TRP A 137 -6.14 7.18 1.21
N GLN A 138 -5.50 8.06 1.95
CA GLN A 138 -4.51 9.01 1.42
C GLN A 138 -3.27 8.29 0.92
N GLY A 139 -2.77 7.33 1.72
CA GLY A 139 -1.62 6.51 1.35
C GLY A 139 -1.83 5.69 0.08
N GLY A 140 -3.05 5.21 -0.16
CA GLY A 140 -3.37 4.32 -1.27
C GLY A 140 -3.13 4.91 -2.64
N ILE A 141 -3.54 6.15 -2.88
CA ILE A 141 -3.30 6.80 -4.18
C ILE A 141 -1.91 7.45 -4.28
N GLY A 142 -1.17 7.38 -3.17
CA GLY A 142 0.07 8.14 -3.05
C GLY A 142 -0.20 9.63 -2.88
N MET A 143 0.27 10.18 -1.78
CA MET A 143 0.19 11.60 -1.46
C MET A 143 0.63 12.48 -2.61
N ILE A 144 1.48 11.99 -3.50
CA ILE A 144 2.09 12.72 -4.60
C ILE A 144 1.14 12.86 -5.79
N VAL A 145 0.32 11.86 -6.10
CA VAL A 145 -0.72 12.02 -7.12
C VAL A 145 -1.68 13.14 -6.70
N PHE A 146 -2.00 13.21 -5.41
CA PHE A 146 -2.81 14.28 -4.86
C PHE A 146 -2.10 15.64 -4.93
N THR A 147 -0.82 15.71 -4.51
CA THR A 147 -0.01 16.91 -4.59
C THR A 147 0.18 17.37 -6.04
N VAL A 148 0.48 16.46 -6.97
CA VAL A 148 0.60 16.76 -8.39
C VAL A 148 -0.73 17.24 -8.99
N ALA A 149 -1.87 16.75 -8.52
CA ALA A 149 -3.17 17.23 -8.93
C ALA A 149 -3.43 18.68 -8.48
N LEU A 150 -2.88 19.10 -7.34
CA LEU A 150 -3.00 20.45 -6.78
C LEU A 150 -1.91 21.42 -7.25
N MET A 151 -0.76 20.95 -7.69
CA MET A 151 0.40 21.78 -8.07
C MET A 151 0.18 22.81 -9.20
N PRO A 152 -0.76 22.69 -10.15
CA PRO A 152 -1.03 23.79 -11.09
C PRO A 152 -1.60 25.01 -10.39
N ILE A 153 -2.14 24.83 -9.19
CA ILE A 153 -2.64 25.93 -8.36
C ILE A 153 -1.48 26.64 -7.66
N ILE A 154 -0.32 25.98 -7.52
CA ILE A 154 0.77 26.40 -6.63
C ILE A 154 2.11 26.63 -7.41
N GLY A 155 2.25 26.17 -8.67
CA GLY A 155 3.44 26.42 -9.53
C GLY A 155 4.58 25.37 -9.37
N GLY A 156 5.17 24.96 -10.47
CA GLY A 156 6.49 24.31 -10.68
C GLY A 156 6.88 23.02 -9.89
N GLY A 157 7.54 22.06 -10.56
CA GLY A 157 8.20 20.91 -9.91
C GLY A 157 7.45 19.57 -9.87
N ALA A 158 6.16 19.56 -10.17
CA ALA A 158 5.26 18.38 -10.09
C ALA A 158 5.74 17.14 -10.85
N THR A 159 6.37 17.30 -12.00
CA THR A 159 6.78 16.20 -12.88
C THR A 159 7.88 15.33 -12.26
N GLN A 160 8.73 15.93 -11.44
CA GLN A 160 9.87 15.23 -10.85
C GLN A 160 9.46 14.41 -9.63
N MET A 161 8.48 14.89 -8.86
CA MET A 161 7.90 14.14 -7.73
C MET A 161 7.10 12.94 -8.22
N PHE A 162 6.28 13.10 -9.25
CA PHE A 162 5.51 12.00 -9.83
C PHE A 162 6.40 10.87 -10.36
N ASN A 163 7.52 11.20 -11.02
CA ASN A 163 8.47 10.22 -11.52
C ASN A 163 9.25 9.50 -10.40
N ALA A 164 9.32 10.05 -9.20
CA ALA A 164 9.96 9.42 -8.06
C ALA A 164 9.06 8.36 -7.40
N GLU A 165 7.73 8.56 -7.43
CA GLU A 165 6.77 7.66 -6.77
C GLU A 165 6.16 6.59 -7.69
N THR A 166 6.18 6.82 -9.00
CA THR A 166 5.67 5.87 -10.00
C THR A 166 6.75 5.40 -10.96
N PRO A 167 7.79 4.67 -10.53
CA PRO A 167 8.76 4.05 -11.42
C PRO A 167 8.14 2.83 -12.10
N GLY A 168 7.17 3.06 -12.98
CA GLY A 168 6.51 2.01 -13.75
C GLY A 168 7.29 1.60 -14.99
N ILE A 169 7.07 0.35 -15.42
CA ILE A 169 7.68 -0.27 -16.61
C ILE A 169 7.20 0.38 -17.92
N THR A 170 6.12 1.16 -17.88
CA THR A 170 5.50 1.79 -19.04
C THR A 170 5.86 3.26 -19.16
N HIS A 171 6.99 3.55 -19.83
CA HIS A 171 7.25 4.88 -20.37
C HIS A 171 6.46 5.09 -21.68
N GLU A 172 5.15 5.12 -21.62
CA GLU A 172 4.42 5.82 -22.67
C GLU A 172 4.67 7.32 -22.47
N ARG A 173 5.18 7.97 -23.52
CA ARG A 173 5.50 9.40 -23.59
C ARG A 173 4.26 10.25 -23.32
N PHE A 174 3.90 10.44 -22.06
CA PHE A 174 2.87 11.40 -21.63
C PHE A 174 3.50 12.75 -21.32
N ARG A 175 3.92 13.45 -22.36
CA ARG A 175 4.07 14.91 -22.31
C ARG A 175 2.83 15.50 -23.01
N PRO A 176 2.05 16.35 -22.41
CA PRO A 176 2.37 17.46 -21.50
C PRO A 176 1.45 17.63 -20.27
N ARG A 177 0.91 16.61 -19.61
CA ARG A 177 -0.18 16.86 -18.64
C ARG A 177 -0.19 15.87 -17.48
N VAL A 178 0.93 15.69 -16.78
CA VAL A 178 1.02 14.89 -15.54
C VAL A 178 -0.15 15.21 -14.59
N THR A 179 -0.46 16.49 -14.40
CA THR A 179 -1.59 16.95 -13.60
C THR A 179 -2.95 16.46 -14.08
N GLN A 180 -3.18 16.39 -15.39
CA GLN A 180 -4.46 15.89 -15.90
C GLN A 180 -4.57 14.37 -15.70
N VAL A 181 -3.46 13.65 -15.82
CA VAL A 181 -3.41 12.21 -15.52
C VAL A 181 -3.71 12.00 -14.03
N ALA A 182 -3.02 12.73 -13.14
CA ALA A 182 -3.25 12.65 -11.71
C ALA A 182 -4.71 12.96 -11.32
N LYS A 183 -5.31 14.03 -11.87
CA LYS A 183 -6.72 14.34 -11.64
C LYS A 183 -7.67 13.24 -12.09
N ARG A 184 -7.39 12.58 -13.22
CA ARG A 184 -8.21 11.45 -13.72
C ARG A 184 -8.08 10.23 -12.82
N LEU A 185 -6.88 9.88 -12.39
CA LEU A 185 -6.64 8.76 -11.49
C LEU A 185 -7.33 9.01 -10.14
N TRP A 186 -7.19 10.21 -9.59
CA TRP A 186 -7.88 10.61 -8.36
C TRP A 186 -9.40 10.57 -8.50
N GLY A 187 -9.93 11.03 -9.64
CA GLY A 187 -11.37 10.95 -9.93
C GLY A 187 -11.90 9.52 -9.97
N VAL A 188 -11.17 8.57 -10.57
CA VAL A 188 -11.54 7.14 -10.56
C VAL A 188 -11.49 6.56 -9.15
N TYR A 189 -10.44 6.90 -8.40
CA TYR A 189 -10.27 6.44 -7.02
C TYR A 189 -11.42 6.89 -6.12
N LEU A 190 -11.78 8.17 -6.17
CA LEU A 190 -12.92 8.73 -5.44
C LEU A 190 -14.24 8.09 -5.89
N PHE A 191 -14.44 7.93 -7.20
CA PHE A 191 -15.63 7.31 -7.77
C PHE A 191 -15.82 5.87 -7.28
N LEU A 192 -14.77 5.06 -7.30
CA LEU A 192 -14.79 3.69 -6.77
C LEU A 192 -15.08 3.67 -5.26
N THR A 193 -14.50 4.60 -4.51
CA THR A 193 -14.76 4.73 -3.07
C THR A 193 -16.23 5.00 -2.80
N ILE A 194 -16.84 5.96 -3.52
CA ILE A 194 -18.27 6.31 -3.35
C ILE A 194 -19.18 5.13 -3.71
N ILE A 195 -18.90 4.42 -4.81
CA ILE A 195 -19.68 3.24 -5.19
C ILE A 195 -19.60 2.17 -4.10
N LEU A 196 -18.39 1.91 -3.60
CA LEU A 196 -18.21 0.89 -2.56
C LEU A 196 -18.93 1.27 -1.26
N ILE A 197 -18.89 2.55 -0.84
CA ILE A 197 -19.69 3.03 0.30
C ILE A 197 -21.17 2.69 0.10
N GLY A 198 -21.74 3.02 -1.07
CA GLY A 198 -23.15 2.75 -1.38
C GLY A 198 -23.49 1.26 -1.35
N LEU A 199 -22.61 0.39 -1.88
CA LEU A 199 -22.82 -1.05 -1.88
C LEU A 199 -22.71 -1.66 -0.48
N LEU A 200 -21.74 -1.25 0.34
CA LEU A 200 -21.58 -1.74 1.71
C LEU A 200 -22.73 -1.29 2.61
N TRP A 201 -23.18 -0.03 2.46
CA TRP A 201 -24.33 0.52 3.17
C TRP A 201 -25.67 -0.12 2.76
N ALA A 202 -25.80 -0.56 1.50
CA ALA A 202 -26.96 -1.35 1.05
C ALA A 202 -26.99 -2.76 1.65
N GLY A 203 -25.90 -3.23 2.23
CA GLY A 203 -25.79 -4.49 2.96
C GLY A 203 -26.01 -4.31 4.47
N PRO A 204 -25.50 -5.22 5.30
CA PRO A 204 -25.66 -5.19 6.75
C PRO A 204 -24.74 -4.18 7.49
N MET A 205 -23.86 -3.44 6.79
CA MET A 205 -23.02 -2.40 7.40
C MET A 205 -23.80 -1.10 7.63
N ASP A 206 -23.56 -0.45 8.76
CA ASP A 206 -24.00 0.92 8.96
C ASP A 206 -23.19 1.90 8.07
N LEU A 207 -23.62 3.16 8.01
CA LEU A 207 -22.95 4.16 7.16
C LEU A 207 -21.51 4.44 7.61
N TYR A 208 -21.26 4.46 8.94
CA TYR A 208 -19.93 4.73 9.48
C TYR A 208 -18.95 3.60 9.10
N ASP A 209 -19.33 2.35 9.33
CA ASP A 209 -18.53 1.19 8.98
C ASP A 209 -18.35 1.07 7.46
N ALA A 210 -19.40 1.33 6.66
CA ALA A 210 -19.33 1.32 5.20
C ALA A 210 -18.33 2.36 4.65
N VAL A 211 -18.29 3.56 5.22
CA VAL A 211 -17.32 4.60 4.84
C VAL A 211 -15.91 4.15 5.19
N ASN A 212 -15.66 3.72 6.43
CA ASN A 212 -14.32 3.32 6.86
C ASN A 212 -13.78 2.15 6.03
N HIS A 213 -14.59 1.09 5.82
CA HIS A 213 -14.16 -0.07 5.04
C HIS A 213 -14.00 0.23 3.55
N ALA A 214 -14.78 1.14 2.99
CA ALA A 214 -14.58 1.57 1.60
C ALA A 214 -13.27 2.34 1.44
N LEU A 215 -12.92 3.23 2.37
CA LEU A 215 -11.65 3.96 2.38
C LEU A 215 -10.46 2.99 2.42
N THR A 216 -10.50 2.01 3.32
CA THR A 216 -9.40 1.07 3.53
C THR A 216 -9.34 -0.06 2.50
N CYS A 217 -10.47 -0.41 1.87
CA CYS A 217 -10.54 -1.39 0.79
C CYS A 217 -9.93 -0.87 -0.52
N ILE A 218 -10.39 0.33 -0.98
CA ILE A 218 -9.90 0.91 -2.24
C ILE A 218 -8.42 1.30 -2.16
N SER A 219 -7.96 1.67 -0.98
CA SER A 219 -6.54 1.93 -0.73
C SER A 219 -5.69 0.65 -0.65
N THR A 220 -6.34 -0.51 -0.62
CA THR A 220 -5.69 -1.82 -0.35
C THR A 220 -4.90 -1.83 0.97
N GLY A 221 -5.49 -1.24 2.04
CA GLY A 221 -4.82 -1.07 3.33
C GLY A 221 -5.33 -1.98 4.44
N GLY A 222 -6.63 -2.37 4.43
CA GLY A 222 -7.19 -3.43 5.27
C GLY A 222 -7.49 -3.09 6.73
N TYR A 223 -7.36 -1.84 7.16
CA TYR A 223 -7.82 -1.45 8.48
C TYR A 223 -9.33 -1.60 8.61
N SER A 224 -9.78 -2.13 9.75
CA SER A 224 -11.18 -2.31 10.10
C SER A 224 -11.53 -1.50 11.36
N THR A 225 -12.80 -1.21 11.52
CA THR A 225 -13.41 -0.69 12.75
C THR A 225 -13.76 -1.80 13.75
N LYS A 226 -13.61 -3.08 13.33
CA LYS A 226 -13.94 -4.26 14.12
C LYS A 226 -12.72 -5.12 14.37
N ASN A 227 -12.62 -5.72 15.56
CA ASN A 227 -11.55 -6.66 15.92
C ASN A 227 -11.54 -7.89 15.01
N ALA A 228 -12.72 -8.40 14.67
CA ALA A 228 -12.86 -9.54 13.76
C ALA A 228 -12.75 -9.20 12.28
N SER A 229 -12.39 -7.95 11.92
CA SER A 229 -12.33 -7.48 10.52
C SER A 229 -13.65 -7.74 9.78
N ILE A 230 -13.62 -8.24 8.55
CA ILE A 230 -14.82 -8.49 7.73
C ILE A 230 -15.64 -9.69 8.26
N ALA A 231 -15.02 -10.61 9.00
CA ALA A 231 -15.72 -11.72 9.65
C ALA A 231 -16.85 -11.27 10.59
N TYR A 232 -16.80 -10.04 11.12
CA TYR A 232 -17.80 -9.49 12.02
C TYR A 232 -19.23 -9.54 11.45
N TRP A 233 -19.39 -9.31 10.15
CA TRP A 233 -20.73 -9.27 9.52
C TRP A 233 -21.25 -10.61 9.07
N ASP A 234 -20.43 -11.67 8.99
CA ASP A 234 -20.78 -13.01 8.50
C ASP A 234 -21.74 -12.98 7.28
N SER A 235 -21.43 -12.16 6.32
CA SER A 235 -22.27 -11.88 5.17
C SER A 235 -21.56 -12.17 3.84
N ALA A 236 -22.02 -13.18 3.12
CA ALA A 236 -21.51 -13.50 1.79
C ALA A 236 -21.59 -12.30 0.83
N TYR A 237 -22.61 -11.44 0.95
CA TYR A 237 -22.74 -10.22 0.16
C TYR A 237 -21.57 -9.27 0.41
N ILE A 238 -21.24 -9.00 1.67
CA ILE A 238 -20.12 -8.12 2.05
C ILE A 238 -18.80 -8.72 1.59
N GLU A 239 -18.58 -10.01 1.83
CA GLU A 239 -17.34 -10.70 1.46
C GLU A 239 -17.08 -10.64 -0.05
N TYR A 240 -18.09 -10.98 -0.89
CA TYR A 240 -17.94 -10.90 -2.34
C TYR A 240 -17.79 -9.46 -2.84
N THR A 241 -18.53 -8.51 -2.27
CA THR A 241 -18.43 -7.10 -2.64
C THR A 241 -17.01 -6.59 -2.38
N ILE A 242 -16.47 -6.80 -1.19
CA ILE A 242 -15.11 -6.41 -0.83
C ILE A 242 -14.08 -7.15 -1.71
N THR A 243 -14.24 -8.46 -1.95
CA THR A 243 -13.34 -9.24 -2.82
C THR A 243 -13.23 -8.63 -4.23
N ILE A 244 -14.38 -8.25 -4.83
CA ILE A 244 -14.40 -7.63 -6.16
C ILE A 244 -13.66 -6.29 -6.14
N PHE A 245 -13.89 -5.45 -5.13
CA PHE A 245 -13.26 -4.14 -5.05
C PHE A 245 -11.78 -4.20 -4.66
N MET A 246 -11.34 -5.17 -3.85
CA MET A 246 -9.93 -5.47 -3.64
C MET A 246 -9.24 -5.88 -4.94
N PHE A 247 -9.87 -6.74 -5.74
CA PHE A 247 -9.35 -7.14 -7.05
C PHE A 247 -9.25 -5.95 -8.02
N ILE A 248 -10.26 -5.07 -8.04
CA ILE A 248 -10.25 -3.83 -8.84
C ILE A 248 -9.13 -2.90 -8.36
N GLY A 249 -8.98 -2.68 -7.05
CA GLY A 249 -7.90 -1.87 -6.45
C GLY A 249 -6.50 -2.40 -6.78
N ALA A 250 -6.36 -3.73 -6.87
CA ALA A 250 -5.11 -4.41 -7.26
C ALA A 250 -4.83 -4.36 -8.78
N THR A 251 -5.79 -3.92 -9.58
CA THR A 251 -5.64 -3.76 -11.04
C THR A 251 -5.13 -2.35 -11.37
N ASN A 252 -4.52 -2.17 -12.54
CA ASN A 252 -4.01 -0.87 -12.98
C ASN A 252 -5.14 0.17 -13.08
N ILE A 253 -5.09 1.23 -12.26
CA ILE A 253 -6.12 2.29 -12.18
C ILE A 253 -6.30 3.00 -13.53
N THR A 254 -5.25 3.12 -14.35
CA THR A 254 -5.35 3.71 -15.69
C THR A 254 -6.23 2.85 -16.62
N LEU A 255 -6.13 1.52 -16.53
CA LEU A 255 -6.96 0.61 -17.31
C LEU A 255 -8.41 0.65 -16.84
N ILE A 256 -8.65 0.79 -15.53
CA ILE A 256 -9.98 1.00 -14.95
C ILE A 256 -10.58 2.32 -15.46
N TYR A 257 -9.80 3.40 -15.53
CA TYR A 257 -10.24 4.66 -16.16
C TYR A 257 -10.69 4.43 -17.62
N PHE A 258 -9.94 3.68 -18.43
CA PHE A 258 -10.34 3.39 -19.81
C PHE A 258 -11.60 2.51 -19.89
N PHE A 259 -11.78 1.59 -18.94
CA PHE A 259 -12.98 0.77 -18.86
C PHE A 259 -14.24 1.63 -18.70
N PHE A 260 -14.25 2.56 -17.74
CA PHE A 260 -15.38 3.47 -17.51
C PHE A 260 -15.58 4.50 -18.65
N ASN A 261 -14.54 4.80 -19.44
CA ASN A 261 -14.64 5.68 -20.61
C ASN A 261 -14.98 4.93 -21.92
N GLY A 262 -15.67 3.80 -21.84
CA GLY A 262 -16.17 3.06 -23.01
C GLY A 262 -15.12 2.32 -23.81
N ARG A 263 -13.94 2.05 -23.22
CA ARG A 263 -12.84 1.30 -23.86
C ARG A 263 -12.46 0.03 -23.08
N PRO A 264 -13.44 -0.87 -22.75
CA PRO A 264 -13.17 -2.05 -21.92
C PRO A 264 -12.16 -3.01 -22.55
N LYS A 265 -12.08 -3.05 -23.88
CA LYS A 265 -11.10 -3.90 -24.60
C LYS A 265 -9.66 -3.68 -24.15
N LYS A 266 -9.30 -2.46 -23.71
CA LYS A 266 -7.94 -2.18 -23.23
C LYS A 266 -7.60 -2.94 -21.95
N LEU A 267 -8.56 -3.08 -21.03
CA LEU A 267 -8.38 -3.83 -19.79
C LEU A 267 -8.19 -5.33 -20.07
N PHE A 268 -9.08 -5.91 -20.87
CA PHE A 268 -9.04 -7.35 -21.17
C PHE A 268 -7.92 -7.76 -22.13
N ALA A 269 -7.43 -6.84 -22.97
CA ALA A 269 -6.32 -7.09 -23.88
C ALA A 269 -4.96 -6.98 -23.17
N ASP A 270 -4.88 -6.31 -22.01
CA ASP A 270 -3.65 -6.14 -21.28
C ASP A 270 -3.12 -7.47 -20.72
N GLU A 271 -1.86 -7.76 -21.02
CA GLU A 271 -1.25 -9.03 -20.68
C GLU A 271 -1.02 -9.17 -19.17
N GLU A 272 -0.61 -8.10 -18.48
CA GLU A 272 -0.42 -8.12 -17.04
C GLU A 272 -1.72 -8.42 -16.30
N THR A 273 -2.82 -7.77 -16.68
CA THR A 273 -4.15 -8.00 -16.11
C THR A 273 -4.63 -9.44 -16.33
N ARG A 274 -4.36 -10.03 -17.51
CA ARG A 274 -4.69 -11.44 -17.78
C ARG A 274 -3.87 -12.41 -16.93
N TRP A 275 -2.57 -12.17 -16.76
CA TRP A 275 -1.72 -12.97 -15.87
C TRP A 275 -2.21 -12.88 -14.43
N PHE A 276 -2.55 -11.68 -13.96
CA PHE A 276 -3.08 -11.46 -12.61
C PHE A 276 -4.38 -12.22 -12.38
N PHE A 277 -5.33 -12.14 -13.32
CA PHE A 277 -6.61 -12.87 -13.24
C PHE A 277 -6.40 -14.39 -13.15
N TRP A 278 -5.59 -14.96 -14.05
CA TRP A 278 -5.32 -16.40 -14.05
C TRP A 278 -4.54 -16.84 -12.82
N PHE A 279 -3.59 -16.04 -12.36
CA PHE A 279 -2.83 -16.32 -11.14
C PHE A 279 -3.77 -16.42 -9.94
N VAL A 280 -4.64 -15.44 -9.73
CA VAL A 280 -5.65 -15.47 -8.65
C VAL A 280 -6.56 -16.68 -8.77
N LEU A 281 -7.08 -16.97 -9.97
CA LEU A 281 -8.00 -18.10 -10.20
C LEU A 281 -7.33 -19.45 -9.89
N ILE A 282 -6.10 -19.66 -10.36
CA ILE A 282 -5.36 -20.91 -10.16
C ILE A 282 -5.06 -21.12 -8.68
N ILE A 283 -4.55 -20.10 -7.99
CA ILE A 283 -4.23 -20.22 -6.56
C ILE A 283 -5.51 -20.42 -5.74
N THR A 284 -6.61 -19.74 -6.08
CA THR A 284 -7.92 -19.97 -5.42
C THR A 284 -8.38 -21.42 -5.61
N ALA A 285 -8.30 -21.96 -6.82
CA ALA A 285 -8.70 -23.36 -7.07
C ALA A 285 -7.84 -24.35 -6.27
N ILE A 286 -6.51 -24.15 -6.27
CA ILE A 286 -5.59 -24.99 -5.48
C ILE A 286 -5.92 -24.90 -3.99
N SER A 287 -6.14 -23.71 -3.46
CA SER A 287 -6.46 -23.47 -2.05
C SER A 287 -7.82 -24.08 -1.66
N THR A 288 -8.83 -23.96 -2.53
CA THR A 288 -10.16 -24.57 -2.30
C THR A 288 -10.05 -26.10 -2.20
N VAL A 289 -9.37 -26.73 -3.15
CA VAL A 289 -9.13 -28.17 -3.13
C VAL A 289 -8.35 -28.57 -1.88
N TRP A 290 -7.36 -27.79 -1.47
CA TRP A 290 -6.53 -28.06 -0.30
C TRP A 290 -7.33 -28.07 1.00
N ILE A 291 -8.15 -27.02 1.27
CA ILE A 291 -8.91 -26.94 2.53
C ILE A 291 -10.02 -28.01 2.61
N MET A 292 -10.62 -28.37 1.48
CA MET A 292 -11.56 -29.47 1.40
C MET A 292 -10.87 -30.84 1.61
N TYR A 293 -9.70 -31.06 0.99
CA TYR A 293 -8.91 -32.27 1.20
C TYR A 293 -8.48 -32.46 2.66
N LYS A 294 -8.19 -31.37 3.36
CA LYS A 294 -7.85 -31.37 4.79
C LYS A 294 -9.08 -31.52 5.70
N GLY A 295 -10.30 -31.50 5.17
CA GLY A 295 -11.52 -31.55 5.97
C GLY A 295 -11.72 -30.32 6.88
N ILE A 296 -11.16 -29.16 6.49
CA ILE A 296 -11.32 -27.92 7.24
C ILE A 296 -12.71 -27.32 6.97
N VAL A 297 -13.18 -27.44 5.73
CA VAL A 297 -14.52 -27.03 5.29
C VAL A 297 -15.06 -28.11 4.35
N ASP A 298 -16.26 -28.62 4.63
CA ASP A 298 -16.87 -29.68 3.84
C ASP A 298 -17.68 -29.16 2.66
N ASP A 299 -18.27 -27.96 2.80
CA ASP A 299 -19.09 -27.35 1.74
C ASP A 299 -18.23 -26.59 0.73
N PHE A 300 -18.37 -26.97 -0.55
CA PHE A 300 -17.62 -26.33 -1.64
C PHE A 300 -17.90 -24.82 -1.76
N GLY A 301 -19.17 -24.39 -1.56
CA GLY A 301 -19.53 -22.96 -1.67
C GLY A 301 -18.83 -22.12 -0.61
N THR A 302 -18.81 -22.61 0.63
CA THR A 302 -18.12 -21.98 1.76
C THR A 302 -16.60 -22.01 1.57
N ALA A 303 -16.05 -23.17 1.15
CA ALA A 303 -14.63 -23.33 0.88
C ALA A 303 -14.15 -22.35 -0.21
N PHE A 304 -14.88 -22.24 -1.32
CA PHE A 304 -14.56 -21.31 -2.39
C PHE A 304 -14.64 -19.83 -1.93
N ARG A 305 -15.70 -19.47 -1.18
CA ARG A 305 -15.88 -18.13 -0.64
C ARG A 305 -14.71 -17.69 0.24
N GLN A 306 -14.34 -18.55 1.20
CA GLN A 306 -13.22 -18.27 2.11
C GLN A 306 -11.89 -18.19 1.37
N THR A 307 -11.62 -19.10 0.45
CA THR A 307 -10.34 -19.12 -0.27
C THR A 307 -10.20 -17.98 -1.26
N VAL A 308 -11.24 -17.62 -2.03
CA VAL A 308 -11.16 -16.49 -2.96
C VAL A 308 -10.93 -15.19 -2.21
N PHE A 309 -11.59 -15.01 -1.07
CA PHE A 309 -11.37 -13.83 -0.22
C PHE A 309 -9.93 -13.78 0.27
N GLN A 310 -9.41 -14.86 0.88
CA GLN A 310 -8.04 -14.89 1.42
C GLN A 310 -6.97 -14.76 0.34
N VAL A 311 -7.15 -15.37 -0.82
CA VAL A 311 -6.23 -15.21 -1.95
C VAL A 311 -6.22 -13.77 -2.47
N VAL A 312 -7.41 -13.17 -2.66
CA VAL A 312 -7.52 -11.81 -3.17
C VAL A 312 -7.01 -10.80 -2.14
N THR A 313 -7.31 -10.96 -0.84
CA THR A 313 -6.85 -10.03 0.19
C THR A 313 -5.32 -10.00 0.30
N LEU A 314 -4.65 -11.16 0.16
CA LEU A 314 -3.19 -11.27 0.22
C LEU A 314 -2.52 -10.71 -1.05
N VAL A 315 -3.00 -11.09 -2.24
CA VAL A 315 -2.40 -10.64 -3.50
C VAL A 315 -2.69 -9.17 -3.81
N SER A 316 -3.83 -8.65 -3.34
CA SER A 316 -4.16 -7.22 -3.42
C SER A 316 -3.44 -6.37 -2.38
N THR A 317 -2.69 -7.00 -1.47
CA THR A 317 -2.06 -6.33 -0.33
C THR A 317 -3.04 -5.58 0.57
N CYS A 318 -4.31 -6.00 0.60
CA CYS A 318 -5.34 -5.36 1.42
C CYS A 318 -5.25 -5.80 2.89
N GLY A 319 -5.17 -7.11 3.14
CA GLY A 319 -5.00 -7.64 4.48
C GLY A 319 -6.28 -7.81 5.31
N PHE A 320 -7.47 -7.61 4.75
CA PHE A 320 -8.73 -7.96 5.43
C PHE A 320 -8.83 -9.45 5.73
N ALA A 321 -9.50 -9.81 6.82
CA ALA A 321 -9.71 -11.18 7.23
C ALA A 321 -11.21 -11.53 7.33
N THR A 322 -11.58 -12.71 6.81
CA THR A 322 -12.88 -13.36 7.04
C THR A 322 -12.72 -14.63 7.85
N VAL A 323 -11.55 -15.24 7.81
CA VAL A 323 -11.17 -16.43 8.55
C VAL A 323 -9.69 -16.39 8.90
N ASP A 324 -9.32 -17.11 9.95
CA ASP A 324 -7.91 -17.38 10.23
C ASP A 324 -7.40 -18.47 9.27
N TYR A 325 -6.35 -18.15 8.49
CA TYR A 325 -5.72 -19.12 7.59
C TYR A 325 -4.56 -19.90 8.24
N ILE A 326 -4.18 -19.57 9.46
CA ILE A 326 -3.09 -20.29 10.14
C ILE A 326 -3.41 -21.78 10.28
N PRO A 327 -4.64 -22.20 10.65
CA PRO A 327 -5.02 -23.62 10.71
C PRO A 327 -5.03 -24.34 9.34
N TRP A 328 -4.97 -23.61 8.21
CA TRP A 328 -4.90 -24.24 6.88
C TRP A 328 -3.56 -24.93 6.61
N GLY A 329 -2.57 -24.68 7.46
CA GLY A 329 -1.30 -25.37 7.54
C GLY A 329 -0.22 -24.87 6.60
N PRO A 330 1.01 -25.44 6.70
CA PRO A 330 2.21 -24.92 6.07
C PRO A 330 2.15 -24.80 4.54
N PHE A 331 1.36 -25.65 3.87
CA PHE A 331 1.18 -25.56 2.42
C PHE A 331 0.51 -24.24 2.03
N PHE A 332 -0.57 -23.85 2.74
CA PHE A 332 -1.20 -22.55 2.46
C PHE A 332 -0.32 -21.38 2.89
N TRP A 333 0.45 -21.51 3.98
CA TRP A 333 1.39 -20.46 4.38
C TRP A 333 2.41 -20.14 3.29
N LEU A 334 2.94 -21.19 2.61
CA LEU A 334 3.83 -20.98 1.47
C LEU A 334 3.12 -20.25 0.32
N LEU A 335 1.88 -20.63 0.01
CA LEU A 335 1.08 -19.92 -1.01
C LEU A 335 0.81 -18.47 -0.59
N ALA A 336 0.50 -18.22 0.67
CA ALA A 336 0.29 -16.88 1.22
C ALA A 336 1.55 -16.01 1.05
N LEU A 337 2.73 -16.51 1.38
CA LEU A 337 4.00 -15.80 1.17
C LEU A 337 4.24 -15.48 -0.31
N VAL A 338 3.94 -16.42 -1.22
CA VAL A 338 4.05 -16.17 -2.67
C VAL A 338 3.07 -15.08 -3.13
N LEU A 339 1.82 -15.10 -2.65
CA LEU A 339 0.81 -14.07 -2.94
C LEU A 339 1.27 -12.69 -2.44
N MET A 340 1.80 -12.62 -1.22
CA MET A 340 2.34 -11.38 -0.62
C MET A 340 3.55 -10.83 -1.36
N VAL A 341 4.39 -11.68 -1.99
CA VAL A 341 5.55 -11.24 -2.78
C VAL A 341 5.13 -10.77 -4.17
N VAL A 342 4.30 -11.54 -4.87
CA VAL A 342 3.92 -11.26 -6.27
C VAL A 342 3.06 -10.01 -6.37
N CYS A 343 2.04 -9.89 -5.52
CA CYS A 343 1.11 -8.76 -5.40
C CYS A 343 0.35 -8.40 -6.68
N GLY A 344 -0.34 -7.22 -6.66
CA GLY A 344 -1.18 -6.72 -7.75
C GLY A 344 -0.41 -6.17 -8.95
N CYS A 345 -1.16 -5.59 -9.89
CA CYS A 345 -0.62 -5.02 -11.13
C CYS A 345 0.17 -3.72 -10.90
N ALA A 346 1.08 -3.41 -11.80
CA ALA A 346 1.75 -2.12 -11.85
C ALA A 346 0.72 -0.99 -12.09
N GLY A 347 0.86 0.12 -11.35
CA GLY A 347 -0.11 1.22 -11.41
C GLY A 347 -1.41 0.97 -10.63
N SER A 348 -1.42 -0.04 -9.72
CA SER A 348 -2.42 -0.24 -8.68
C SER A 348 -2.00 0.41 -7.36
N THR A 349 -2.87 0.35 -6.35
CA THR A 349 -2.58 0.81 -4.99
C THR A 349 -1.72 -0.16 -4.18
N CYS A 350 -1.47 -1.38 -4.67
CA CYS A 350 -0.71 -2.43 -4.00
C CYS A 350 0.77 -2.13 -3.82
N GLY A 351 1.39 -2.76 -2.82
CA GLY A 351 2.84 -2.82 -2.64
C GLY A 351 3.53 -3.95 -3.42
N GLY A 352 4.64 -4.48 -2.88
CA GLY A 352 5.35 -5.67 -3.32
C GLY A 352 6.07 -5.60 -4.67
N LEU A 353 6.42 -6.79 -5.21
CA LEU A 353 7.18 -6.93 -6.46
C LEU A 353 6.43 -6.44 -7.69
N LYS A 354 5.10 -6.52 -7.67
CA LYS A 354 4.17 -6.25 -8.77
C LYS A 354 4.14 -7.33 -9.86
N MET A 355 2.92 -7.67 -10.28
CA MET A 355 2.65 -8.71 -11.30
C MET A 355 3.44 -8.49 -12.59
N GLY A 356 3.56 -7.25 -13.08
CA GLY A 356 4.29 -6.95 -14.31
C GLY A 356 5.76 -7.34 -14.27
N ARG A 357 6.45 -7.12 -13.11
CA ARG A 357 7.83 -7.57 -12.93
C ARG A 357 7.90 -9.09 -12.83
N PHE A 358 6.97 -9.74 -12.15
CA PHE A 358 6.88 -11.20 -12.07
C PHE A 358 6.74 -11.82 -13.47
N VAL A 359 5.87 -11.28 -14.33
CA VAL A 359 5.70 -11.74 -15.72
C VAL A 359 7.01 -11.58 -16.53
N ILE A 360 7.70 -10.43 -16.38
CA ILE A 360 8.99 -10.21 -17.07
C ILE A 360 10.04 -11.21 -16.61
N LEU A 361 10.15 -11.45 -15.29
CA LEU A 361 11.09 -12.43 -14.72
C LEU A 361 10.80 -13.84 -15.23
N THR A 362 9.54 -14.26 -15.20
CA THR A 362 9.11 -15.57 -15.68
C THR A 362 9.43 -15.76 -17.17
N LYS A 363 9.09 -14.77 -18.00
CA LYS A 363 9.39 -14.82 -19.44
C LYS A 363 10.89 -14.82 -19.72
N ASN A 364 11.65 -14.02 -18.96
CA ASN A 364 13.11 -14.00 -19.10
C ASN A 364 13.72 -15.36 -18.75
N LEU A 365 13.25 -16.00 -17.67
CA LEU A 365 13.68 -17.34 -17.29
C LEU A 365 13.45 -18.36 -18.41
N PHE A 366 12.25 -18.39 -19.00
CA PHE A 366 11.97 -19.27 -20.13
C PHE A 366 12.80 -18.93 -21.38
N ASN A 367 13.12 -17.67 -21.62
CA ASN A 367 13.99 -17.25 -22.72
C ASN A 367 15.44 -17.74 -22.50
N GLU A 368 15.93 -17.71 -21.26
CA GLU A 368 17.27 -18.25 -20.94
C GLU A 368 17.35 -19.78 -21.19
N PHE A 369 16.30 -20.54 -20.82
CA PHE A 369 16.27 -21.97 -21.21
C PHE A 369 16.29 -22.19 -22.73
N LYS A 370 15.57 -21.34 -23.49
CA LYS A 370 15.62 -21.42 -24.96
C LYS A 370 16.99 -21.07 -25.53
N LYS A 371 17.69 -20.10 -24.92
CA LYS A 371 19.06 -19.74 -25.34
C LYS A 371 20.07 -20.87 -25.08
N GLN A 372 19.86 -21.68 -24.01
CA GLN A 372 20.72 -22.86 -23.78
C GLN A 372 20.66 -23.88 -24.94
N THR A 373 19.46 -24.01 -25.54
CA THR A 373 19.29 -24.89 -26.71
C THR A 373 19.63 -24.22 -28.05
N HIS A 374 19.54 -22.89 -28.13
CA HIS A 374 19.81 -22.09 -29.32
C HIS A 374 20.70 -20.89 -28.98
N PRO A 375 22.02 -21.06 -28.76
CA PRO A 375 22.90 -20.02 -28.21
C PRO A 375 22.98 -18.72 -29.02
N HIS A 376 22.77 -18.81 -30.35
CA HIS A 376 22.82 -17.64 -31.24
C HIS A 376 21.47 -16.96 -31.45
N ALA A 377 20.38 -17.44 -30.81
CA ALA A 377 19.05 -16.86 -30.97
C ALA A 377 18.90 -15.56 -30.16
N ILE A 378 18.47 -14.49 -30.81
CA ILE A 378 18.09 -13.22 -30.14
C ILE A 378 16.62 -13.31 -29.75
N ILE A 379 16.34 -13.63 -28.49
CA ILE A 379 14.99 -13.84 -27.98
C ILE A 379 14.64 -12.70 -27.00
N PRO A 380 13.97 -11.63 -27.45
CA PRO A 380 13.57 -10.54 -26.54
C PRO A 380 12.39 -10.95 -25.65
N VAL A 381 12.36 -10.45 -24.42
CA VAL A 381 11.16 -10.48 -23.59
C VAL A 381 10.11 -9.57 -24.22
N ARG A 382 8.86 -10.04 -24.33
CA ARG A 382 7.74 -9.24 -24.90
C ARG A 382 6.63 -9.05 -23.88
N MET A 383 6.09 -7.82 -23.82
CA MET A 383 4.89 -7.47 -23.07
C MET A 383 3.91 -6.76 -24.00
N ASN A 384 2.65 -7.18 -23.98
CA ASN A 384 1.61 -6.65 -24.86
C ASN A 384 2.03 -6.64 -26.36
N GLY A 385 2.78 -7.66 -26.81
CA GLY A 385 3.29 -7.78 -28.17
C GLY A 385 4.54 -6.96 -28.48
N HIS A 386 4.97 -6.04 -27.61
CA HIS A 386 6.16 -5.21 -27.81
C HIS A 386 7.38 -5.78 -27.09
N ALA A 387 8.57 -5.65 -27.72
CA ALA A 387 9.82 -6.05 -27.09
C ALA A 387 10.17 -5.10 -25.94
N VAL A 388 10.47 -5.70 -24.78
CA VAL A 388 10.97 -4.96 -23.60
C VAL A 388 12.47 -4.74 -23.78
N SER A 389 12.96 -3.52 -23.54
CA SER A 389 14.38 -3.21 -23.66
C SER A 389 15.21 -4.02 -22.64
N GLY A 390 16.43 -4.41 -23.00
CA GLY A 390 17.35 -5.12 -22.11
C GLY A 390 17.60 -4.37 -20.80
N ASP A 391 17.69 -3.04 -20.84
CA ASP A 391 17.87 -2.21 -19.65
C ASP A 391 16.73 -2.36 -18.64
N ILE A 392 15.48 -2.47 -19.12
CA ILE A 392 14.33 -2.69 -18.25
C ILE A 392 14.42 -4.09 -17.63
N VAL A 393 14.77 -5.12 -18.40
CA VAL A 393 14.93 -6.48 -17.89
C VAL A 393 16.02 -6.52 -16.81
N HIS A 394 17.19 -5.90 -17.06
CA HIS A 394 18.27 -5.82 -16.06
C HIS A 394 17.84 -5.07 -14.78
N ARG A 395 17.08 -3.98 -14.89
CA ARG A 395 16.54 -3.27 -13.71
C ARG A 395 15.57 -4.13 -12.93
N VAL A 396 14.71 -4.91 -13.59
CA VAL A 396 13.78 -5.83 -12.93
C VAL A 396 14.53 -6.96 -12.21
N LEU A 397 15.58 -7.51 -12.81
CA LEU A 397 16.45 -8.52 -12.17
C LEU A 397 17.16 -7.92 -10.94
N ALA A 398 17.74 -6.71 -11.06
CA ALA A 398 18.37 -6.02 -9.94
C ALA A 398 17.38 -5.71 -8.82
N PHE A 399 16.13 -5.32 -9.15
CA PHE A 399 15.08 -5.10 -8.18
C PHE A 399 14.71 -6.39 -7.45
N ALA A 400 14.49 -7.48 -8.16
CA ALA A 400 14.16 -8.78 -7.57
C ALA A 400 15.28 -9.28 -6.64
N PHE A 401 16.54 -9.13 -7.04
CA PHE A 401 17.67 -9.46 -6.18
C PHE A 401 17.72 -8.61 -4.92
N ALA A 402 17.58 -7.27 -5.06
CA ALA A 402 17.56 -6.36 -3.92
C ALA A 402 16.39 -6.65 -2.97
N TYR A 403 15.22 -7.01 -3.51
CA TYR A 403 14.04 -7.37 -2.75
C TYR A 403 14.29 -8.63 -1.89
N ILE A 404 14.84 -9.69 -2.48
CA ILE A 404 15.18 -10.94 -1.77
C ILE A 404 16.28 -10.70 -0.74
N ALA A 405 17.33 -9.95 -1.10
CA ALA A 405 18.43 -9.62 -0.19
C ALA A 405 17.92 -8.83 1.02
N LEU A 406 17.01 -7.87 0.81
CA LEU A 406 16.42 -7.07 1.87
C LEU A 406 15.54 -7.93 2.80
N ILE A 407 14.74 -8.87 2.25
CA ILE A 407 14.00 -9.84 3.07
C ILE A 407 14.98 -10.62 3.96
N PHE A 408 16.04 -11.17 3.37
CA PHE A 408 17.01 -11.97 4.12
C PHE A 408 17.67 -11.18 5.27
N VAL A 409 18.17 -9.97 4.97
CA VAL A 409 18.77 -9.09 5.99
C VAL A 409 17.74 -8.73 7.07
N SER A 410 16.51 -8.47 6.69
CA SER A 410 15.45 -8.13 7.64
C SER A 410 15.09 -9.29 8.57
N CYS A 411 15.02 -10.50 8.01
CA CYS A 411 14.81 -11.70 8.84
C CYS A 411 15.95 -11.88 9.87
N MET A 412 17.20 -11.61 9.48
CA MET A 412 18.31 -11.68 10.44
C MET A 412 18.16 -10.66 11.57
N VAL A 413 17.76 -9.42 11.26
CA VAL A 413 17.56 -8.37 12.28
C VAL A 413 16.45 -8.76 13.26
N LEU A 414 15.30 -9.21 12.79
CA LEU A 414 14.17 -9.59 13.63
C LEU A 414 14.49 -10.81 14.51
N MET A 415 15.20 -11.81 13.97
CA MET A 415 15.60 -13.00 14.72
C MET A 415 16.63 -12.67 15.81
N ILE A 416 17.56 -11.73 15.57
CA ILE A 416 18.49 -11.24 16.59
C ILE A 416 17.74 -10.55 17.72
N ASP A 417 16.65 -9.86 17.43
CA ASP A 417 15.80 -9.18 18.41
C ASP A 417 14.83 -10.15 19.15
N GLY A 418 14.85 -11.45 18.80
CA GLY A 418 14.13 -12.52 19.50
C GLY A 418 12.74 -12.85 18.93
N VAL A 419 12.39 -12.36 17.74
CA VAL A 419 11.13 -12.72 17.07
C VAL A 419 11.20 -14.16 16.56
N GLY A 420 10.13 -14.94 16.70
CA GLY A 420 10.03 -16.31 16.24
C GLY A 420 10.23 -16.47 14.72
N PHE A 421 10.60 -17.66 14.26
CA PHE A 421 10.94 -17.90 12.86
C PHE A 421 9.76 -17.64 11.89
N GLU A 422 8.58 -18.16 12.22
CA GLU A 422 7.37 -17.99 11.38
C GLU A 422 6.93 -16.54 11.35
N GLU A 423 6.88 -15.89 12.52
CA GLU A 423 6.56 -14.48 12.69
C GLU A 423 7.54 -13.59 11.93
N THR A 424 8.83 -13.90 12.01
CA THR A 424 9.89 -13.13 11.32
C THR A 424 9.68 -13.13 9.82
N ILE A 425 9.49 -14.30 9.20
CA ILE A 425 9.28 -14.39 7.74
C ILE A 425 7.98 -13.70 7.34
N GLY A 426 6.90 -13.98 8.08
CA GLY A 426 5.59 -13.38 7.83
C GLY A 426 5.62 -11.85 7.95
N ALA A 427 6.13 -11.32 9.07
CA ALA A 427 6.22 -9.88 9.31
C ALA A 427 7.12 -9.14 8.30
N THR A 428 8.27 -9.73 7.97
CA THR A 428 9.20 -9.14 6.99
C THR A 428 8.58 -9.03 5.61
N ILE A 429 8.02 -10.14 5.10
CA ILE A 429 7.40 -10.16 3.77
C ILE A 429 6.15 -9.28 3.75
N SER A 430 5.32 -9.35 4.78
CA SER A 430 4.14 -8.49 4.92
C SER A 430 4.49 -7.01 4.93
N SER A 431 5.52 -6.61 5.70
CA SER A 431 5.92 -5.20 5.81
C SER A 431 6.54 -4.66 4.52
N ILE A 432 7.44 -5.39 3.86
CA ILE A 432 8.06 -4.93 2.61
C ILE A 432 7.08 -4.95 1.43
N SER A 433 6.05 -5.79 1.48
CA SER A 433 4.99 -5.86 0.47
C SER A 433 3.79 -4.98 0.80
N ASN A 434 3.72 -4.42 2.01
CA ASN A 434 2.60 -3.63 2.52
C ASN A 434 1.27 -4.42 2.51
N VAL A 435 1.22 -5.60 3.16
CA VAL A 435 0.06 -6.51 3.15
C VAL A 435 -0.75 -6.48 4.45
N GLY A 436 -0.07 -6.35 5.61
CA GLY A 436 -0.65 -6.32 6.95
C GLY A 436 -0.46 -7.62 7.74
N PRO A 437 -1.26 -8.65 7.51
CA PRO A 437 -1.11 -9.94 8.20
C PRO A 437 0.22 -10.61 7.88
N GLY A 438 0.78 -11.29 8.91
CA GLY A 438 1.97 -12.14 8.78
C GLY A 438 1.63 -13.62 8.92
N LEU A 439 2.52 -14.36 9.60
CA LEU A 439 2.34 -15.76 9.98
C LEU A 439 2.43 -15.92 11.50
N GLY A 440 2.06 -17.07 12.01
CA GLY A 440 2.09 -17.37 13.44
C GLY A 440 1.18 -16.44 14.24
N SER A 441 1.69 -15.88 15.33
CA SER A 441 0.97 -14.92 16.19
C SER A 441 0.67 -13.57 15.51
N LEU A 442 1.33 -13.26 14.39
CA LEU A 442 1.14 -12.07 13.57
C LEU A 442 0.20 -12.32 12.36
N GLY A 443 -0.54 -13.43 12.39
CA GLY A 443 -1.50 -13.84 11.36
C GLY A 443 -2.72 -12.90 11.27
N PRO A 444 -3.76 -13.30 10.50
CA PRO A 444 -4.90 -12.42 10.16
C PRO A 444 -5.76 -11.99 11.36
N VAL A 445 -5.73 -12.74 12.45
CA VAL A 445 -6.41 -12.43 13.72
C VAL A 445 -5.46 -11.95 14.82
N GLY A 446 -4.17 -11.88 14.52
CA GLY A 446 -3.13 -11.43 15.43
C GLY A 446 -2.83 -9.93 15.30
N ASN A 447 -1.91 -9.45 16.12
CA ASN A 447 -1.42 -8.06 16.08
C ASN A 447 0.07 -7.99 16.42
N TYR A 448 0.65 -6.80 16.27
CA TYR A 448 2.09 -6.55 16.47
C TYR A 448 2.41 -5.94 17.84
N ALA A 449 1.49 -6.00 18.82
CA ALA A 449 1.68 -5.39 20.15
C ALA A 449 2.93 -5.93 20.86
N ASP A 450 3.13 -7.25 20.83
CA ASP A 450 4.22 -7.93 21.53
C ASP A 450 5.55 -7.97 20.76
N VAL A 451 5.61 -7.40 19.55
CA VAL A 451 6.86 -7.34 18.78
C VAL A 451 7.84 -6.38 19.47
N PRO A 452 9.13 -6.73 19.59
CA PRO A 452 10.14 -5.88 20.21
C PRO A 452 10.27 -4.49 19.58
N VAL A 453 10.69 -3.50 20.38
CA VAL A 453 10.78 -2.08 19.97
C VAL A 453 11.67 -1.89 18.73
N VAL A 454 12.87 -2.52 18.72
CA VAL A 454 13.81 -2.41 17.58
C VAL A 454 13.19 -2.98 16.31
N SER A 455 12.53 -4.14 16.42
CA SER A 455 11.83 -4.78 15.32
C SER A 455 10.69 -3.91 14.79
N LYS A 456 9.91 -3.24 15.63
CA LYS A 456 8.84 -2.29 15.20
C LYS A 456 9.39 -1.11 14.38
N TRP A 457 10.49 -0.50 14.83
CA TRP A 457 11.16 0.58 14.07
C TRP A 457 11.69 0.08 12.73
N PHE A 458 12.28 -1.11 12.73
CA PHE A 458 12.79 -1.70 11.50
C PHE A 458 11.71 -2.10 10.52
N LEU A 459 10.60 -2.69 11.00
CA LEU A 459 9.42 -2.99 10.17
C LEU A 459 8.79 -1.71 9.63
N SER A 460 8.69 -0.64 10.42
CA SER A 460 8.21 0.68 9.94
C SER A 460 9.08 1.22 8.81
N PHE A 461 10.39 1.06 8.90
CA PHE A 461 11.31 1.39 7.81
C PHE A 461 11.06 0.52 6.57
N LEU A 462 10.85 -0.80 6.73
CA LEU A 462 10.53 -1.71 5.63
C LEU A 462 9.20 -1.34 4.93
N MET A 463 8.17 -0.99 5.70
CA MET A 463 6.89 -0.52 5.15
C MET A 463 7.07 0.70 4.23
N MET A 464 7.91 1.65 4.66
CA MET A 464 8.24 2.83 3.84
C MET A 464 9.06 2.45 2.59
N VAL A 465 10.05 1.56 2.73
CA VAL A 465 10.87 1.07 1.60
C VAL A 465 10.01 0.32 0.57
N GLY A 466 9.09 -0.52 1.04
CA GLY A 466 8.14 -1.24 0.18
C GLY A 466 7.25 -0.29 -0.60
N ARG A 467 6.67 0.68 0.08
CA ARG A 467 5.73 1.66 -0.52
C ARG A 467 6.37 2.57 -1.56
N LEU A 468 7.56 3.10 -1.26
CA LEU A 468 8.29 4.05 -2.12
C LEU A 468 9.15 3.38 -3.19
N GLU A 469 9.09 2.07 -3.28
CA GLU A 469 10.00 1.20 -4.02
C GLU A 469 11.46 1.27 -3.52
N ILE A 470 12.10 0.12 -3.48
CA ILE A 470 13.39 -0.10 -2.83
C ILE A 470 14.46 0.90 -3.28
N PHE A 471 14.55 1.15 -4.60
CA PHE A 471 15.61 2.02 -5.13
C PHE A 471 15.44 3.50 -4.74
N THR A 472 14.22 3.98 -4.56
CA THR A 472 13.97 5.37 -4.15
C THR A 472 14.56 5.67 -2.78
N VAL A 473 14.32 4.78 -1.81
CA VAL A 473 14.78 4.97 -0.43
C VAL A 473 16.25 4.59 -0.28
N LEU A 474 16.67 3.42 -0.78
CA LEU A 474 18.05 2.96 -0.59
C LEU A 474 19.07 3.84 -1.31
N THR A 475 18.72 4.48 -2.43
CA THR A 475 19.63 5.41 -3.11
C THR A 475 20.01 6.58 -2.21
N ILE A 476 19.09 7.05 -1.34
CA ILE A 476 19.37 8.16 -0.41
C ILE A 476 20.44 7.76 0.63
N LEU A 477 20.52 6.47 0.98
CA LEU A 477 21.52 5.97 1.93
C LEU A 477 22.93 5.84 1.33
N LEU A 478 23.05 5.90 0.00
CA LEU A 478 24.35 5.76 -0.66
C LEU A 478 25.13 7.08 -0.67
N GLN A 479 26.43 7.00 -0.41
CA GLN A 479 27.33 8.18 -0.42
C GLN A 479 27.29 8.96 -1.73
N GLY A 480 27.12 8.28 -2.88
CA GLY A 480 27.01 8.88 -4.21
C GLY A 480 25.81 9.83 -4.37
N PHE A 481 24.76 9.66 -3.56
CA PHE A 481 23.61 10.58 -3.53
C PHE A 481 23.99 11.98 -3.01
N TRP A 482 24.93 12.06 -2.06
CA TRP A 482 25.30 13.31 -1.38
C TRP A 482 26.51 14.03 -1.98
N LYS A 483 27.37 13.32 -2.72
CA LYS A 483 28.65 13.81 -3.22
C LYS A 483 28.62 14.60 -4.53
N GLN A 484 27.48 14.88 -5.15
CA GLN A 484 27.43 15.63 -6.43
C GLN A 484 26.84 17.03 -6.27
#